data_00137b6cf93a928bd4ad9197897b53cd
#
_entry.id   00137b6cf93a928bd4ad9197897b53cd
#
_cell.length_a   1.000
_cell.length_b   1.000
_cell.length_c   1.000
_cell.angle_alpha   90.00
_cell.angle_beta   90.00
_cell.angle_gamma   90.00
#
_symmetry.space_group_name_H-M   'P 1'
#
loop_
_entity.id
_entity.type
_entity.pdbx_description
1 polymer ?
#
loop_
_entity_poly.entity_id
_entity_poly.type
_entity_poly.pdbx_seq_one_letter_code
_entity_poly.pdbx_strand_id
1 'polypeptide(L)'
;MSSPPSNLPAEGYRLTDISPRAFQHPADRAATAALGSIPYLDTVVRKLVELGYERALRQAYLGSSVRLSEEQLGDVWREHAIAYATLDMVDVPDLYLSQFPTPNAMAIGSRRPIVVVQSELVRLLDAPQRRAVFAHEAAHILSDHQLYRTALAILVLLTRSSRLPLPLAPVRTALMEWGRATELSADRAAALVTRDPLVVCRTLMSLAAGAMVEELDLDMFMRQGLDYKEGGGGLERLTRLMLDLGVTHPMPVKRTHELMEWVRHGDFDRIVGSSEYPRRGDPVDARADGGEAVSFYTERVRDAFRDAGESVNSVGQQLAGWLRRDGGAGMDDEESERQPV
;
A
#
# COMPACT_ATOMS: atom_id res chain seq x y z
N MET A 1 -21.41 -27.40 -0.63
CA MET A 1 -20.20 -26.55 -0.50
C MET A 1 -20.39 -25.77 0.80
N SER A 2 -19.77 -26.24 1.88
CA SER A 2 -19.82 -25.57 3.17
C SER A 2 -18.96 -24.33 3.09
N SER A 3 -19.54 -23.18 3.46
CA SER A 3 -18.78 -21.93 3.65
C SER A 3 -17.66 -22.20 4.64
N PRO A 4 -16.45 -21.67 4.41
CA PRO A 4 -15.38 -21.80 5.41
C PRO A 4 -15.85 -21.15 6.72
N PRO A 5 -15.51 -21.69 7.90
CA PRO A 5 -15.85 -21.08 9.17
C PRO A 5 -15.26 -19.68 9.22
N SER A 6 -16.10 -18.67 9.48
CA SER A 6 -15.63 -17.31 9.73
C SER A 6 -14.94 -17.31 11.10
N ASN A 7 -13.63 -17.41 11.12
CA ASN A 7 -12.80 -17.29 12.34
C ASN A 7 -12.68 -15.83 12.82
N LEU A 8 -13.66 -15.00 12.50
CA LEU A 8 -13.71 -13.61 12.94
C LEU A 8 -14.29 -13.56 14.36
N PRO A 9 -13.71 -12.75 15.27
CA PRO A 9 -14.28 -12.54 16.59
C PRO A 9 -15.72 -12.06 16.45
N ALA A 10 -16.68 -12.86 16.93
CA ALA A 10 -18.08 -12.46 17.01
C ALA A 10 -18.21 -11.39 18.10
N GLU A 11 -18.80 -10.25 17.80
CA GLU A 11 -19.09 -9.15 18.74
C GLU A 11 -17.90 -8.21 19.05
N GLY A 12 -17.68 -7.26 18.16
CA GLY A 12 -16.76 -6.15 18.37
C GLY A 12 -17.22 -4.92 17.58
N TYR A 13 -16.57 -3.79 17.81
CA TYR A 13 -16.73 -2.60 17.00
C TYR A 13 -16.44 -2.91 15.53
N ARG A 14 -17.40 -2.60 14.66
CA ARG A 14 -17.34 -2.88 13.23
C ARG A 14 -17.83 -1.70 12.41
N LEU A 15 -17.07 -1.33 11.41
CA LEU A 15 -17.41 -0.30 10.43
C LEU A 15 -18.14 -0.97 9.26
N THR A 16 -19.43 -1.27 9.47
CA THR A 16 -20.23 -2.06 8.52
C THR A 16 -20.25 -1.44 7.13
N ASP A 17 -19.82 -2.22 6.16
CA ASP A 17 -19.78 -1.85 4.74
C ASP A 17 -18.96 -0.59 4.43
N ILE A 18 -17.91 -0.32 5.23
CA ILE A 18 -17.10 0.88 5.04
C ILE A 18 -16.46 0.92 3.65
N SER A 19 -16.63 2.05 2.97
CA SER A 19 -15.92 2.34 1.72
C SER A 19 -14.53 2.93 2.02
N PRO A 20 -13.50 2.64 1.21
CA PRO A 20 -12.22 3.35 1.28
C PRO A 20 -12.35 4.87 1.28
N ARG A 21 -13.36 5.41 0.61
CA ARG A 21 -13.67 6.85 0.56
C ARG A 21 -13.88 7.49 1.94
N ALA A 22 -14.23 6.70 2.96
CA ALA A 22 -14.41 7.19 4.32
C ALA A 22 -13.10 7.69 4.96
N PHE A 23 -11.98 7.07 4.61
CA PHE A 23 -10.66 7.36 5.17
C PHE A 23 -9.63 7.81 4.12
N GLN A 24 -9.95 7.72 2.83
CA GLN A 24 -9.03 8.03 1.76
C GLN A 24 -8.59 9.50 1.80
N HIS A 25 -7.28 9.72 1.85
CA HIS A 25 -6.69 11.05 1.84
C HIS A 25 -6.84 11.71 0.46
N PRO A 26 -7.08 13.03 0.37
CA PRO A 26 -7.19 13.72 -0.93
C PRO A 26 -5.98 13.50 -1.86
N ALA A 27 -4.76 13.45 -1.29
CA ALA A 27 -3.55 13.17 -2.07
C ALA A 27 -3.55 11.77 -2.68
N ASP A 28 -4.08 10.76 -1.98
CA ASP A 28 -4.22 9.39 -2.50
C ASP A 28 -5.23 9.34 -3.64
N ARG A 29 -6.43 9.92 -3.46
CA ARG A 29 -7.43 10.00 -4.53
C ARG A 29 -6.85 10.62 -5.80
N ALA A 30 -6.16 11.73 -5.65
CA ALA A 30 -5.55 12.44 -6.76
C ALA A 30 -4.42 11.65 -7.42
N ALA A 31 -3.54 11.01 -6.63
CA ALA A 31 -2.44 10.20 -7.14
C ALA A 31 -2.95 8.95 -7.88
N THR A 32 -3.97 8.29 -7.33
CA THR A 32 -4.60 7.12 -7.94
C THR A 32 -5.29 7.50 -9.26
N ALA A 33 -6.03 8.63 -9.29
CA ALA A 33 -6.63 9.15 -10.52
C ALA A 33 -5.57 9.51 -11.58
N ALA A 34 -4.45 10.11 -11.17
CA ALA A 34 -3.36 10.45 -12.06
C ALA A 34 -2.67 9.20 -12.65
N LEU A 35 -2.42 8.15 -11.83
CA LEU A 35 -1.91 6.87 -12.34
C LEU A 35 -2.88 6.24 -13.34
N GLY A 36 -4.17 6.20 -13.01
CA GLY A 36 -5.20 5.67 -13.90
C GLY A 36 -5.35 6.42 -15.22
N SER A 37 -4.92 7.69 -15.28
CA SER A 37 -4.92 8.48 -16.51
C SER A 37 -3.73 8.21 -17.43
N ILE A 38 -2.68 7.51 -16.96
CA ILE A 38 -1.50 7.19 -17.78
C ILE A 38 -1.87 6.04 -18.73
N PRO A 39 -1.87 6.27 -20.05
CA PRO A 39 -2.20 5.23 -21.03
C PRO A 39 -1.29 4.01 -20.88
N TYR A 40 -1.87 2.82 -20.92
CA TYR A 40 -1.17 1.53 -20.83
C TYR A 40 -0.45 1.23 -19.49
N LEU A 41 -0.47 2.12 -18.49
CA LEU A 41 0.23 1.87 -17.22
C LEU A 41 -0.27 0.57 -16.57
N ASP A 42 -1.58 0.39 -16.45
CA ASP A 42 -2.19 -0.83 -15.91
C ASP A 42 -1.73 -2.08 -16.66
N THR A 43 -1.65 -1.98 -17.99
CA THR A 43 -1.20 -3.10 -18.84
C THR A 43 0.26 -3.45 -18.56
N VAL A 44 1.13 -2.45 -18.47
CA VAL A 44 2.56 -2.64 -18.16
C VAL A 44 2.73 -3.21 -16.75
N VAL A 45 2.02 -2.66 -15.77
CA VAL A 45 2.07 -3.12 -14.38
C VAL A 45 1.54 -4.54 -14.24
N ARG A 46 0.40 -4.88 -14.86
CA ARG A 46 -0.15 -6.24 -14.86
C ARG A 46 0.81 -7.23 -15.53
N LYS A 47 1.41 -6.86 -16.66
CA LYS A 47 2.42 -7.71 -17.32
C LYS A 47 3.66 -7.93 -16.44
N LEU A 48 4.13 -6.89 -15.75
CA LEU A 48 5.23 -7.02 -14.79
C LEU A 48 4.90 -8.01 -13.67
N VAL A 49 3.69 -7.93 -13.12
CA VAL A 49 3.20 -8.85 -12.07
C VAL A 49 3.00 -10.27 -12.64
N GLU A 50 2.41 -10.40 -13.85
CA GLU A 50 2.16 -11.68 -14.52
C GLU A 50 3.42 -12.43 -14.95
N LEU A 51 4.56 -11.76 -15.15
CA LEU A 51 5.86 -12.39 -15.47
C LEU A 51 6.36 -13.37 -14.38
N GLY A 52 5.52 -13.69 -13.41
CA GLY A 52 5.80 -14.68 -12.37
C GLY A 52 6.50 -14.11 -11.14
N TYR A 53 6.80 -12.82 -11.10
CA TYR A 53 7.44 -12.17 -9.96
C TYR A 53 6.56 -12.24 -8.70
N GLU A 54 5.24 -12.04 -8.81
CA GLU A 54 4.31 -12.18 -7.68
C GLU A 54 4.35 -13.60 -7.13
N ARG A 55 4.30 -14.61 -8.04
CA ARG A 55 4.39 -16.03 -7.65
C ARG A 55 5.73 -16.35 -7.00
N ALA A 56 6.83 -15.85 -7.56
CA ALA A 56 8.17 -16.06 -7.03
C ALA A 56 8.33 -15.43 -5.63
N LEU A 57 7.87 -14.18 -5.43
CA LEU A 57 7.85 -13.51 -4.15
C LEU A 57 7.02 -14.30 -3.12
N ARG A 58 5.80 -14.69 -3.50
CA ARG A 58 4.93 -15.48 -2.62
C ARG A 58 5.60 -16.79 -2.23
N GLN A 59 6.18 -17.54 -3.19
CA GLN A 59 6.89 -18.80 -2.90
C GLN A 59 8.12 -18.59 -2.02
N ALA A 60 8.85 -17.50 -2.21
CA ALA A 60 9.98 -17.16 -1.35
C ALA A 60 9.54 -16.96 0.11
N TYR A 61 8.45 -16.20 0.35
CA TYR A 61 7.93 -16.03 1.71
C TYR A 61 7.32 -17.30 2.28
N LEU A 62 6.58 -18.08 1.49
CA LEU A 62 6.05 -19.39 1.93
C LEU A 62 7.15 -20.36 2.34
N GLY A 63 8.29 -20.32 1.64
CA GLY A 63 9.43 -21.20 1.93
C GLY A 63 10.34 -20.71 3.06
N SER A 64 10.29 -19.42 3.40
CA SER A 64 11.22 -18.80 4.37
C SER A 64 10.54 -18.17 5.60
N SER A 65 9.21 -18.32 5.73
CA SER A 65 8.42 -17.70 6.81
C SER A 65 7.51 -18.71 7.47
N VAL A 66 7.03 -18.40 8.66
CA VAL A 66 6.13 -19.23 9.45
C VAL A 66 4.71 -18.68 9.35
N ARG A 67 3.74 -19.48 8.90
CA ARG A 67 2.34 -19.10 8.87
C ARG A 67 1.78 -19.04 10.29
N LEU A 68 1.11 -17.94 10.64
CA LEU A 68 0.47 -17.75 11.91
C LEU A 68 -1.00 -18.20 11.87
N SER A 69 -1.51 -18.64 13.01
CA SER A 69 -2.90 -19.08 13.21
C SER A 69 -3.30 -18.84 14.67
N GLU A 70 -4.52 -19.19 15.02
CA GLU A 70 -4.97 -19.17 16.44
C GLU A 70 -4.09 -20.04 17.33
N GLU A 71 -3.60 -21.17 16.83
CA GLU A 71 -2.74 -22.11 17.57
C GLU A 71 -1.25 -21.71 17.53
N GLN A 72 -0.88 -20.78 16.66
CA GLN A 72 0.52 -20.39 16.43
C GLN A 72 0.70 -18.88 16.46
N LEU A 73 1.22 -18.33 17.57
CA LEU A 73 1.24 -16.90 17.91
C LEU A 73 -0.19 -16.30 17.85
N GLY A 74 -1.14 -16.95 18.50
CA GLY A 74 -2.56 -16.64 18.48
C GLY A 74 -2.89 -15.19 18.84
N ASP A 75 -2.12 -14.57 19.73
CA ASP A 75 -2.31 -13.16 20.10
C ASP A 75 -2.01 -12.22 18.92
N VAL A 76 -0.95 -12.49 18.16
CA VAL A 76 -0.60 -11.70 16.96
C VAL A 76 -1.63 -11.93 15.86
N TRP A 77 -2.02 -13.20 15.66
CA TRP A 77 -3.04 -13.54 14.68
C TRP A 77 -4.41 -12.91 15.01
N ARG A 78 -4.77 -12.85 16.28
CA ARG A 78 -6.01 -12.23 16.74
C ARG A 78 -6.05 -10.73 16.41
N GLU A 79 -4.96 -9.98 16.61
CA GLU A 79 -4.89 -8.58 16.26
C GLU A 79 -5.06 -8.36 14.75
N HIS A 80 -4.50 -9.25 13.94
CA HIS A 80 -4.71 -9.28 12.50
C HIS A 80 -6.19 -9.52 12.15
N ALA A 81 -6.81 -10.57 12.69
CA ALA A 81 -8.22 -10.89 12.43
C ALA A 81 -9.18 -9.77 12.85
N ILE A 82 -8.94 -9.13 14.01
CA ILE A 82 -9.73 -7.98 14.51
C ILE A 82 -9.63 -6.80 13.53
N ALA A 83 -8.46 -6.51 12.98
CA ALA A 83 -8.29 -5.40 12.04
C ALA A 83 -9.18 -5.57 10.80
N TYR A 84 -9.18 -6.76 10.20
CA TYR A 84 -10.01 -7.08 9.03
C TYR A 84 -11.51 -7.11 9.37
N ALA A 85 -11.87 -7.71 10.50
CA ALA A 85 -13.25 -7.74 10.96
C ALA A 85 -13.82 -6.33 11.21
N THR A 86 -13.02 -5.43 11.78
CA THR A 86 -13.42 -4.04 12.06
C THR A 86 -13.69 -3.27 10.77
N LEU A 87 -12.91 -3.49 9.71
CA LEU A 87 -13.11 -2.89 8.38
C LEU A 87 -14.16 -3.62 7.52
N ASP A 88 -14.90 -4.55 8.13
CA ASP A 88 -15.93 -5.34 7.45
C ASP A 88 -15.43 -6.10 6.22
N MET A 89 -14.23 -6.65 6.32
CA MET A 89 -13.63 -7.47 5.28
C MET A 89 -13.90 -8.95 5.57
N VAL A 90 -14.50 -9.65 4.59
CA VAL A 90 -14.87 -11.07 4.72
C VAL A 90 -13.65 -11.97 4.61
N ASP A 91 -12.75 -11.65 3.68
CA ASP A 91 -11.56 -12.43 3.42
C ASP A 91 -10.40 -11.89 4.26
N VAL A 92 -9.93 -12.68 5.23
CA VAL A 92 -8.74 -12.40 6.02
C VAL A 92 -7.54 -13.10 5.34
N PRO A 93 -6.54 -12.37 4.84
CA PRO A 93 -5.36 -12.97 4.22
C PRO A 93 -4.55 -13.82 5.20
N ASP A 94 -3.87 -14.85 4.68
CA ASP A 94 -2.88 -15.59 5.47
C ASP A 94 -1.82 -14.63 6.02
N LEU A 95 -1.48 -14.79 7.30
CA LEU A 95 -0.44 -14.01 7.99
C LEU A 95 0.83 -14.87 8.15
N TYR A 96 1.96 -14.33 7.72
CA TYR A 96 3.27 -14.97 7.82
C TYR A 96 4.23 -14.17 8.66
N LEU A 97 4.93 -14.84 9.58
CA LEU A 97 6.04 -14.28 10.35
C LEU A 97 7.36 -14.59 9.64
N SER A 98 8.09 -13.55 9.31
CA SER A 98 9.43 -13.67 8.71
C SER A 98 10.49 -13.03 9.59
N GLN A 99 11.70 -13.57 9.58
CA GLN A 99 12.82 -12.99 10.33
C GLN A 99 13.56 -12.00 9.43
N PHE A 100 13.48 -10.72 9.79
CA PHE A 100 14.27 -9.65 9.19
C PHE A 100 14.57 -8.59 10.24
N PRO A 101 15.77 -7.96 10.23
CA PRO A 101 16.21 -7.06 11.32
C PRO A 101 15.50 -5.70 11.34
N THR A 102 14.70 -5.38 10.34
CA THR A 102 13.96 -4.12 10.29
C THR A 102 12.50 -4.37 10.66
N PRO A 103 11.93 -3.62 11.62
CA PRO A 103 10.52 -3.76 11.97
C PRO A 103 9.64 -3.32 10.78
N ASN A 104 8.91 -4.25 10.19
CA ASN A 104 8.07 -4.01 9.02
C ASN A 104 6.93 -5.00 8.91
N ALA A 105 5.86 -4.61 8.24
CA ALA A 105 4.83 -5.48 7.73
C ALA A 105 4.48 -5.07 6.31
N MET A 106 3.95 -5.99 5.50
CA MET A 106 3.50 -5.69 4.15
C MET A 106 2.47 -6.70 3.66
N ALA A 107 1.48 -6.22 2.94
CA ALA A 107 0.60 -7.06 2.13
C ALA A 107 1.21 -7.26 0.73
N ILE A 108 1.26 -8.49 0.25
CA ILE A 108 1.88 -8.88 -1.03
C ILE A 108 0.90 -9.71 -1.84
N GLY A 109 0.78 -9.38 -3.10
CA GLY A 109 -0.08 -10.08 -4.06
C GLY A 109 -1.31 -9.27 -4.45
N SER A 110 -1.65 -9.29 -5.73
CA SER A 110 -2.75 -8.50 -6.29
C SER A 110 -4.10 -9.23 -6.25
N ARG A 111 -4.11 -10.55 -6.47
CA ARG A 111 -5.35 -11.35 -6.53
C ARG A 111 -5.68 -12.09 -5.24
N ARG A 112 -4.67 -12.59 -4.57
CA ARG A 112 -4.78 -13.31 -3.29
C ARG A 112 -3.64 -12.82 -2.39
N PRO A 113 -3.82 -11.67 -1.76
CA PRO A 113 -2.76 -11.11 -0.92
C PRO A 113 -2.45 -12.03 0.26
N ILE A 114 -1.22 -12.01 0.69
CA ILE A 114 -0.76 -12.50 1.98
C ILE A 114 -0.20 -11.32 2.76
N VAL A 115 -0.25 -11.38 4.07
CA VAL A 115 0.41 -10.40 4.93
C VAL A 115 1.66 -11.02 5.52
N VAL A 116 2.78 -10.33 5.40
CA VAL A 116 4.05 -10.74 5.99
C VAL A 116 4.41 -9.72 7.07
N VAL A 117 4.60 -10.19 8.29
CA VAL A 117 5.06 -9.38 9.42
C VAL A 117 6.46 -9.82 9.84
N GLN A 118 7.33 -8.88 10.11
CA GLN A 118 8.68 -9.18 10.58
C GLN A 118 8.70 -9.41 12.09
N SER A 119 9.48 -10.38 12.56
CA SER A 119 9.58 -10.73 13.98
C SER A 119 10.02 -9.55 14.84
N GLU A 120 10.86 -8.67 14.32
CA GLU A 120 11.28 -7.45 15.02
C GLU A 120 10.12 -6.47 15.26
N LEU A 121 9.17 -6.35 14.32
CA LEU A 121 7.97 -5.55 14.51
C LEU A 121 7.09 -6.14 15.62
N VAL A 122 6.88 -7.46 15.61
CA VAL A 122 6.07 -8.14 16.63
C VAL A 122 6.68 -7.96 18.02
N ARG A 123 8.01 -7.95 18.13
CA ARG A 123 8.75 -7.73 19.37
C ARG A 123 8.72 -6.28 19.84
N LEU A 124 8.77 -5.34 18.92
CA LEU A 124 8.81 -3.90 19.21
C LEU A 124 7.46 -3.35 19.65
N LEU A 125 6.37 -3.81 19.06
CA LEU A 125 5.04 -3.23 19.20
C LEU A 125 4.16 -4.00 20.20
N ASP A 126 3.36 -3.28 20.96
CA ASP A 126 2.29 -3.85 21.80
C ASP A 126 1.06 -4.30 20.96
N ALA A 127 0.06 -4.91 21.59
CA ALA A 127 -1.11 -5.44 20.90
C ALA A 127 -1.92 -4.35 20.15
N PRO A 128 -2.27 -3.18 20.75
CA PRO A 128 -2.91 -2.08 20.03
C PRO A 128 -2.10 -1.56 18.84
N GLN A 129 -0.80 -1.42 18.99
CA GLN A 129 0.09 -0.98 17.90
C GLN A 129 0.18 -2.01 16.77
N ARG A 130 0.26 -3.32 17.10
CA ARG A 130 0.18 -4.40 16.09
C ARG A 130 -1.14 -4.36 15.34
N ARG A 131 -2.28 -4.13 16.05
CA ARG A 131 -3.59 -3.94 15.43
C ARG A 131 -3.58 -2.76 14.46
N ALA A 132 -2.98 -1.62 14.84
CA ALA A 132 -2.83 -0.47 13.96
C ALA A 132 -2.08 -0.83 12.67
N VAL A 133 -0.97 -1.57 12.77
CA VAL A 133 -0.20 -2.02 11.58
C VAL A 133 -1.02 -2.96 10.71
N PHE A 134 -1.71 -3.93 11.28
CA PHE A 134 -2.56 -4.85 10.50
C PHE A 134 -3.75 -4.14 9.86
N ALA A 135 -4.32 -3.14 10.51
CA ALA A 135 -5.37 -2.29 9.95
C ALA A 135 -4.85 -1.42 8.80
N HIS A 136 -3.63 -0.91 8.90
CA HIS A 136 -2.94 -0.20 7.84
C HIS A 136 -2.76 -1.09 6.60
N GLU A 137 -2.29 -2.33 6.75
CA GLU A 137 -2.17 -3.28 5.64
C GLU A 137 -3.55 -3.70 5.07
N ALA A 138 -4.56 -3.87 5.94
CA ALA A 138 -5.93 -4.14 5.53
C ALA A 138 -6.52 -3.00 4.71
N ALA A 139 -6.24 -1.75 5.07
CA ALA A 139 -6.68 -0.57 4.33
C ALA A 139 -6.11 -0.53 2.91
N HIS A 140 -4.84 -0.91 2.72
CA HIS A 140 -4.27 -1.03 1.39
C HIS A 140 -4.96 -2.10 0.54
N ILE A 141 -5.38 -3.22 1.14
CA ILE A 141 -6.13 -4.26 0.43
C ILE A 141 -7.53 -3.75 0.11
N LEU A 142 -8.22 -3.16 1.07
CA LEU A 142 -9.57 -2.63 0.91
C LEU A 142 -9.64 -1.52 -0.15
N SER A 143 -8.59 -0.71 -0.28
CA SER A 143 -8.46 0.38 -1.26
C SER A 143 -7.92 -0.07 -2.62
N ASP A 144 -7.76 -1.38 -2.85
CA ASP A 144 -7.22 -1.97 -4.11
C ASP A 144 -5.82 -1.44 -4.51
N HIS A 145 -5.00 -1.10 -3.52
CA HIS A 145 -3.63 -0.60 -3.76
C HIS A 145 -2.65 -1.71 -4.17
N GLN A 146 -3.04 -2.98 -4.07
CA GLN A 146 -2.13 -4.14 -4.13
C GLN A 146 -1.42 -4.29 -5.48
N LEU A 147 -2.10 -3.98 -6.59
CA LEU A 147 -1.50 -4.09 -7.91
C LEU A 147 -0.25 -3.20 -8.04
N TYR A 148 -0.40 -1.92 -7.74
CA TYR A 148 0.68 -0.94 -7.85
C TYR A 148 1.74 -1.10 -6.75
N ARG A 149 1.35 -1.48 -5.53
CA ARG A 149 2.29 -1.80 -4.45
C ARG A 149 3.15 -3.01 -4.80
N THR A 150 2.57 -4.08 -5.35
CA THR A 150 3.30 -5.27 -5.80
C THR A 150 4.26 -4.91 -6.95
N ALA A 151 3.81 -4.12 -7.90
CA ALA A 151 4.67 -3.64 -8.98
C ALA A 151 5.83 -2.78 -8.45
N LEU A 152 5.58 -1.89 -7.52
CA LEU A 152 6.62 -1.08 -6.88
C LEU A 152 7.65 -1.96 -6.16
N ALA A 153 7.20 -2.97 -5.39
CA ALA A 153 8.10 -3.91 -4.73
C ALA A 153 9.00 -4.65 -5.74
N ILE A 154 8.44 -5.10 -6.85
CA ILE A 154 9.20 -5.74 -7.95
C ILE A 154 10.22 -4.77 -8.56
N LEU A 155 9.81 -3.52 -8.86
CA LEU A 155 10.71 -2.52 -9.43
C LEU A 155 11.86 -2.15 -8.48
N VAL A 156 11.59 -2.05 -7.18
CA VAL A 156 12.62 -1.84 -6.15
C VAL A 156 13.59 -3.01 -6.09
N LEU A 157 13.10 -4.24 -6.15
CA LEU A 157 13.95 -5.45 -6.18
C LEU A 157 14.84 -5.48 -7.42
N LEU A 158 14.29 -5.18 -8.59
CA LEU A 158 15.05 -5.12 -9.85
C LEU A 158 16.12 -4.02 -9.82
N THR A 159 15.83 -2.89 -9.17
CA THR A 159 16.82 -1.81 -8.98
C THR A 159 18.00 -2.28 -8.15
N ARG A 160 17.76 -2.98 -7.04
CA ARG A 160 18.83 -3.52 -6.18
C ARG A 160 19.72 -4.53 -6.88
N SER A 161 19.18 -5.27 -7.84
CA SER A 161 19.93 -6.24 -8.65
C SER A 161 20.60 -5.62 -9.91
N SER A 162 20.56 -4.31 -10.08
CA SER A 162 21.03 -3.58 -11.27
C SER A 162 20.38 -4.06 -12.59
N ARG A 163 19.19 -4.65 -12.50
CA ARG A 163 18.45 -5.20 -13.65
C ARG A 163 17.25 -4.35 -14.09
N LEU A 164 17.09 -3.16 -13.49
CA LEU A 164 15.98 -2.28 -13.86
C LEU A 164 16.26 -1.69 -15.26
N PRO A 165 15.39 -1.94 -16.26
CA PRO A 165 15.47 -1.26 -17.52
C PRO A 165 15.31 0.25 -17.34
N LEU A 166 16.18 1.06 -17.93
CA LEU A 166 16.12 2.53 -17.85
C LEU A 166 14.74 3.14 -18.13
N PRO A 167 13.94 2.62 -19.09
CA PRO A 167 12.60 3.15 -19.37
C PRO A 167 11.61 3.01 -18.20
N LEU A 168 11.87 2.15 -17.22
CA LEU A 168 10.97 1.95 -16.07
C LEU A 168 11.32 2.82 -14.85
N ALA A 169 12.42 3.57 -14.88
CA ALA A 169 12.80 4.45 -13.78
C ALA A 169 11.74 5.54 -13.47
N PRO A 170 11.16 6.25 -14.46
CA PRO A 170 10.09 7.22 -14.22
C PRO A 170 8.81 6.56 -13.67
N VAL A 171 8.45 5.37 -14.16
CA VAL A 171 7.31 4.59 -13.63
C VAL A 171 7.52 4.28 -12.15
N ARG A 172 8.71 3.82 -11.77
CA ARG A 172 9.06 3.60 -10.36
C ARG A 172 8.90 4.88 -9.54
N THR A 173 9.37 6.02 -10.03
CA THR A 173 9.27 7.32 -9.32
C THR A 173 7.81 7.71 -9.10
N ALA A 174 6.96 7.61 -10.12
CA ALA A 174 5.53 7.89 -10.01
C ALA A 174 4.84 6.96 -8.99
N LEU A 175 5.14 5.66 -9.05
CA LEU A 175 4.60 4.69 -8.08
C LEU A 175 5.10 4.94 -6.65
N MET A 176 6.31 5.47 -6.46
CA MET A 176 6.80 5.87 -5.13
C MET A 176 6.05 7.09 -4.58
N GLU A 177 5.79 8.11 -5.40
CA GLU A 177 5.00 9.28 -4.98
C GLU A 177 3.56 8.89 -4.65
N TRP A 178 2.95 8.05 -5.50
CA TRP A 178 1.65 7.47 -5.22
C TRP A 178 1.65 6.66 -3.92
N GLY A 179 2.64 5.80 -3.71
CA GLY A 179 2.78 5.00 -2.49
C GLY A 179 2.81 5.86 -1.22
N ARG A 180 3.53 7.01 -1.25
CA ARG A 180 3.55 7.95 -0.12
C ARG A 180 2.16 8.55 0.17
N ALA A 181 1.38 8.81 -0.84
CA ALA A 181 0.03 9.34 -0.67
C ALA A 181 -0.92 8.29 -0.07
N THR A 182 -0.79 7.01 -0.48
CA THR A 182 -1.62 5.91 0.04
C THR A 182 -1.35 5.59 1.51
N GLU A 183 -0.13 5.86 2.02
CA GLU A 183 0.20 5.70 3.44
C GLU A 183 -0.68 6.58 4.34
N LEU A 184 -1.00 7.80 3.89
CA LEU A 184 -1.86 8.73 4.66
C LEU A 184 -3.29 8.19 4.81
N SER A 185 -3.81 7.52 3.79
CA SER A 185 -5.11 6.85 3.85
C SER A 185 -5.08 5.65 4.80
N ALA A 186 -4.05 4.84 4.73
CA ALA A 186 -3.91 3.66 5.56
C ALA A 186 -3.78 4.00 7.06
N ASP A 187 -3.12 5.11 7.40
CA ASP A 187 -3.04 5.59 8.78
C ASP A 187 -4.40 6.04 9.34
N ARG A 188 -5.23 6.69 8.52
CA ARG A 188 -6.60 7.04 8.92
C ARG A 188 -7.44 5.80 9.21
N ALA A 189 -7.35 4.77 8.36
CA ALA A 189 -8.03 3.50 8.61
C ALA A 189 -7.52 2.80 9.88
N ALA A 190 -6.22 2.83 10.13
CA ALA A 190 -5.62 2.30 11.36
C ALA A 190 -6.17 3.03 12.61
N ALA A 191 -6.32 4.35 12.56
CA ALA A 191 -6.93 5.12 13.64
C ALA A 191 -8.40 4.76 13.85
N LEU A 192 -9.16 4.55 12.79
CA LEU A 192 -10.56 4.09 12.90
C LEU A 192 -10.66 2.72 13.55
N VAL A 193 -9.80 1.78 13.19
CA VAL A 193 -9.80 0.42 13.72
C VAL A 193 -9.39 0.38 15.19
N THR A 194 -8.39 1.15 15.58
CA THR A 194 -7.94 1.24 16.98
C THR A 194 -8.84 2.12 17.83
N ARG A 195 -9.68 2.96 17.22
CA ARG A 195 -10.48 4.01 17.86
C ARG A 195 -9.63 4.98 18.69
N ASP A 196 -8.35 5.03 18.43
CA ASP A 196 -7.40 5.92 19.10
C ASP A 196 -6.29 6.34 18.14
N PRO A 197 -6.34 7.57 17.58
CA PRO A 197 -5.29 8.09 16.72
C PRO A 197 -3.90 8.14 17.36
N LEU A 198 -3.83 8.26 18.70
CA LEU A 198 -2.55 8.29 19.40
C LEU A 198 -1.85 6.93 19.40
N VAL A 199 -2.59 5.82 19.28
CA VAL A 199 -2.00 4.49 19.04
C VAL A 199 -1.22 4.49 17.74
N VAL A 200 -1.77 5.06 16.66
CA VAL A 200 -1.09 5.17 15.37
C VAL A 200 0.14 6.08 15.47
N CYS A 201 0.02 7.23 16.16
CA CYS A 201 1.16 8.13 16.39
C CYS A 201 2.29 7.44 17.17
N ARG A 202 1.96 6.70 18.25
CA ARG A 202 2.94 5.90 18.99
C ARG A 202 3.56 4.80 18.13
N THR A 203 2.77 4.14 17.29
CA THR A 203 3.28 3.14 16.34
C THR A 203 4.30 3.76 15.38
N LEU A 204 3.99 4.91 14.80
CA LEU A 204 4.89 5.63 13.90
C LEU A 204 6.18 6.06 14.62
N MET A 205 6.08 6.52 15.88
CA MET A 205 7.24 6.86 16.72
C MET A 205 8.09 5.60 17.01
N SER A 206 7.46 4.47 17.36
CA SER A 206 8.15 3.20 17.59
C SER A 206 8.89 2.72 16.35
N LEU A 207 8.27 2.80 15.18
CA LEU A 207 8.89 2.43 13.91
C LEU A 207 10.06 3.36 13.52
N ALA A 208 10.02 4.64 13.92
CA ALA A 208 11.07 5.61 13.68
C ALA A 208 12.27 5.42 14.63
N ALA A 209 12.02 5.12 15.90
CA ALA A 209 13.02 5.12 16.98
C ALA A 209 13.50 3.71 17.38
N GLY A 210 12.75 2.67 17.00
CA GLY A 210 13.07 1.29 17.38
C GLY A 210 12.99 1.08 18.90
N ALA A 211 13.91 0.31 19.44
CA ALA A 211 13.95 -0.08 20.85
C ALA A 211 14.10 1.09 21.84
N MET A 212 14.47 2.28 21.36
CA MET A 212 14.65 3.47 22.22
C MET A 212 13.33 4.22 22.49
N VAL A 213 12.21 3.76 21.97
CA VAL A 213 10.91 4.45 22.03
C VAL A 213 10.43 4.70 23.47
N GLU A 214 10.76 3.84 24.41
CA GLU A 214 10.39 3.97 25.84
C GLU A 214 10.98 5.23 26.51
N GLU A 215 12.07 5.77 25.97
CA GLU A 215 12.74 6.97 26.46
C GLU A 215 12.26 8.25 25.78
N LEU A 216 11.31 8.14 24.83
CA LEU A 216 10.87 9.25 23.99
C LEU A 216 9.46 9.74 24.39
N ASP A 217 9.25 11.03 24.20
CA ASP A 217 8.00 11.71 24.47
C ASP A 217 7.16 11.86 23.18
N LEU A 218 5.92 11.36 23.22
CA LEU A 218 5.02 11.38 22.07
C LEU A 218 4.62 12.82 21.67
N ASP A 219 4.43 13.72 22.65
CA ASP A 219 4.06 15.10 22.38
C ASP A 219 5.20 15.84 21.67
N MET A 220 6.44 15.56 22.06
CA MET A 220 7.63 16.08 21.37
C MET A 220 7.70 15.58 19.93
N PHE A 221 7.44 14.29 19.72
CA PHE A 221 7.41 13.70 18.36
C PHE A 221 6.30 14.31 17.50
N MET A 222 5.10 14.54 18.05
CA MET A 222 4.00 15.19 17.33
C MET A 222 4.32 16.66 17.00
N ARG A 223 4.99 17.41 17.91
CA ARG A 223 5.44 18.77 17.65
C ARG A 223 6.48 18.84 16.55
N GLN A 224 7.39 17.90 16.46
CA GLN A 224 8.35 17.80 15.37
C GLN A 224 7.68 17.79 13.98
N GLY A 225 6.42 17.32 13.89
CA GLY A 225 5.61 17.37 12.67
C GLY A 225 5.31 18.77 12.18
N LEU A 226 5.14 19.74 13.09
CA LEU A 226 4.94 21.15 12.77
C LEU A 226 6.23 21.74 12.20
N ASP A 227 7.37 21.52 12.88
CA ASP A 227 8.69 21.99 12.44
C ASP A 227 9.05 21.45 11.05
N TYR A 228 8.69 20.18 10.80
CA TYR A 228 8.92 19.53 9.49
C TYR A 228 8.14 20.20 8.35
N LYS A 229 6.93 20.69 8.61
CA LYS A 229 6.09 21.38 7.62
C LYS A 229 6.64 22.76 7.28
N GLU A 230 7.15 23.49 8.27
CA GLU A 230 7.66 24.86 8.13
C GLU A 230 9.06 24.93 7.50
N GLY A 231 9.86 23.87 7.59
CA GLY A 231 11.23 23.84 7.09
C GLY A 231 11.39 23.29 5.66
N GLY A 232 12.24 23.93 4.86
CA GLY A 232 12.80 23.28 3.69
C GLY A 232 12.95 24.08 2.40
N GLY A 233 14.19 24.46 2.07
CA GLY A 233 14.62 24.89 0.74
C GLY A 233 14.75 23.71 -0.24
N GLY A 234 15.07 24.01 -1.54
CA GLY A 234 15.12 22.98 -2.59
C GLY A 234 16.10 21.83 -2.34
N LEU A 235 17.26 22.12 -1.74
CA LEU A 235 18.29 21.09 -1.42
C LEU A 235 17.83 20.13 -0.31
N GLU A 236 17.18 20.66 0.73
CA GLU A 236 16.64 19.86 1.84
C GLU A 236 15.54 18.90 1.35
N ARG A 237 14.69 19.36 0.42
CA ARG A 237 13.67 18.50 -0.22
C ARG A 237 14.30 17.36 -1.01
N LEU A 238 15.41 17.62 -1.72
CA LEU A 238 16.14 16.59 -2.47
C LEU A 238 16.77 15.56 -1.52
N THR A 239 17.38 16.01 -0.43
CA THR A 239 17.99 15.13 0.58
C THR A 239 16.92 14.25 1.25
N ARG A 240 15.78 14.82 1.62
CA ARG A 240 14.63 14.05 2.17
C ARG A 240 14.18 12.97 1.20
N LEU A 241 14.07 13.29 -0.10
CA LEU A 241 13.72 12.30 -1.11
C LEU A 241 14.74 11.16 -1.18
N MET A 242 16.04 11.47 -1.11
CA MET A 242 17.08 10.45 -1.17
C MET A 242 17.05 9.52 0.04
N LEU A 243 16.76 10.04 1.23
CA LEU A 243 16.63 9.24 2.45
C LEU A 243 15.37 8.32 2.40
N ASP A 244 14.30 8.78 1.76
CA ASP A 244 13.06 8.02 1.62
C ASP A 244 13.11 6.91 0.54
N LEU A 245 14.13 6.93 -0.33
CA LEU A 245 14.22 6.01 -1.49
C LEU A 245 14.43 4.54 -1.13
N GLY A 246 14.70 4.20 0.11
CA GLY A 246 14.94 2.83 0.56
C GLY A 246 13.91 2.31 1.57
N VAL A 247 12.92 3.10 1.95
CA VAL A 247 11.98 2.80 3.03
C VAL A 247 10.59 2.53 2.46
N THR A 248 9.97 1.43 2.86
CA THR A 248 8.63 1.04 2.40
C THR A 248 7.53 1.93 2.97
N HIS A 249 7.70 2.46 4.18
CA HIS A 249 6.76 3.34 4.89
C HIS A 249 7.47 4.62 5.36
N PRO A 250 7.70 5.58 4.46
CA PRO A 250 8.50 6.77 4.77
C PRO A 250 7.76 7.80 5.62
N MET A 251 8.52 8.74 6.17
CA MET A 251 8.06 9.99 6.77
C MET A 251 7.09 9.84 7.97
N PRO A 252 7.42 9.09 9.03
CA PRO A 252 6.54 8.91 10.19
C PRO A 252 6.12 10.24 10.83
N VAL A 253 7.00 11.22 10.89
CA VAL A 253 6.72 12.57 11.42
C VAL A 253 5.64 13.30 10.60
N LYS A 254 5.73 13.28 9.27
CA LYS A 254 4.73 13.87 8.38
C LYS A 254 3.40 13.13 8.50
N ARG A 255 3.43 11.80 8.53
CA ARG A 255 2.23 10.96 8.65
C ARG A 255 1.48 11.25 9.94
N THR A 256 2.19 11.38 11.07
CA THR A 256 1.62 11.79 12.36
C THR A 256 0.92 13.15 12.26
N HIS A 257 1.56 14.14 11.64
CA HIS A 257 0.97 15.48 11.45
C HIS A 257 -0.31 15.40 10.61
N GLU A 258 -0.29 14.77 9.45
CA GLU A 258 -1.45 14.65 8.54
C GLU A 258 -2.62 13.88 9.19
N LEU A 259 -2.32 12.85 9.98
CA LEU A 259 -3.33 12.13 10.75
C LEU A 259 -3.99 13.03 11.79
N MET A 260 -3.21 13.77 12.56
CA MET A 260 -3.74 14.67 13.60
C MET A 260 -4.48 15.87 13.04
N GLU A 261 -4.12 16.37 11.85
CA GLU A 261 -4.91 17.36 11.13
C GLU A 261 -6.31 16.82 10.79
N TRP A 262 -6.39 15.60 10.23
CA TRP A 262 -7.65 14.96 9.92
C TRP A 262 -8.53 14.74 11.15
N VAL A 263 -7.94 14.37 12.29
CA VAL A 263 -8.67 14.26 13.58
C VAL A 263 -9.19 15.63 14.03
N ARG A 264 -8.38 16.69 13.95
CA ARG A 264 -8.79 18.05 14.32
C ARG A 264 -9.91 18.62 13.45
N HIS A 265 -10.02 18.18 12.18
CA HIS A 265 -11.15 18.54 11.32
C HIS A 265 -12.47 17.84 11.70
N GLY A 266 -12.45 16.88 12.65
CA GLY A 266 -13.63 16.22 13.17
C GLY A 266 -14.11 15.01 12.36
N ASP A 267 -13.42 14.66 11.27
CA ASP A 267 -13.81 13.52 10.43
C ASP A 267 -13.72 12.19 11.18
N PHE A 268 -12.68 12.03 11.98
CA PHE A 268 -12.50 10.84 12.83
C PHE A 268 -13.69 10.67 13.81
N ASP A 269 -14.03 11.73 14.53
CA ASP A 269 -15.11 11.71 15.52
C ASP A 269 -16.47 11.47 14.87
N ARG A 270 -16.72 12.02 13.68
CA ARG A 270 -17.92 11.79 12.89
C ARG A 270 -18.07 10.31 12.51
N ILE A 271 -17.00 9.66 12.05
CA ILE A 271 -17.04 8.26 11.64
C ILE A 271 -17.22 7.33 12.85
N VAL A 272 -16.43 7.55 13.92
CA VAL A 272 -16.43 6.68 15.10
C VAL A 272 -17.66 6.92 15.99
N GLY A 273 -18.10 8.18 16.12
CA GLY A 273 -19.17 8.58 17.03
C GLY A 273 -20.57 8.45 16.43
N SER A 274 -20.78 8.90 15.20
CA SER A 274 -22.11 8.91 14.56
C SER A 274 -22.31 7.80 13.53
N SER A 275 -21.26 7.06 13.16
CA SER A 275 -21.30 6.06 12.07
C SER A 275 -21.70 6.66 10.72
N GLU A 276 -21.45 7.95 10.54
CA GLU A 276 -21.67 8.68 9.29
C GLU A 276 -20.42 8.60 8.41
N TYR A 277 -20.42 7.67 7.48
CA TYR A 277 -19.33 7.47 6.52
C TYR A 277 -19.83 6.86 5.22
N PRO A 278 -19.16 7.10 4.08
CA PRO A 278 -19.46 6.46 2.81
C PRO A 278 -19.39 4.94 2.89
N ARG A 279 -20.40 4.26 2.35
CA ARG A 279 -20.46 2.80 2.28
C ARG A 279 -20.06 2.29 0.90
N ARG A 280 -19.73 0.98 0.83
CA ARG A 280 -19.45 0.32 -0.44
C ARG A 280 -20.74 0.27 -1.27
N GLY A 281 -20.89 0.87 -2.33
CA GLY A 281 -22.14 0.94 -3.12
C GLY A 281 -22.83 2.29 -3.08
N ASP A 282 -22.42 3.20 -2.23
CA ASP A 282 -22.90 4.57 -2.27
C ASP A 282 -22.49 5.25 -3.59
N PRO A 283 -23.39 6.04 -4.22
CA PRO A 283 -23.07 6.75 -5.44
C PRO A 283 -21.85 7.66 -5.27
N VAL A 284 -20.98 7.68 -6.29
CA VAL A 284 -19.81 8.55 -6.32
C VAL A 284 -20.23 9.94 -6.77
N ASP A 285 -20.11 10.94 -5.88
CA ASP A 285 -20.28 12.34 -6.28
C ASP A 285 -18.94 12.88 -6.85
N ALA A 286 -18.79 12.77 -8.17
CA ALA A 286 -17.60 13.18 -8.88
C ALA A 286 -17.28 14.69 -8.77
N ARG A 287 -18.24 15.51 -8.30
CA ARG A 287 -18.05 16.97 -8.15
C ARG A 287 -17.44 17.34 -6.80
N ALA A 288 -17.74 16.58 -5.75
CA ALA A 288 -17.14 16.79 -4.42
C ALA A 288 -15.66 16.36 -4.39
N ASP A 289 -15.30 15.33 -5.15
CA ASP A 289 -13.94 14.76 -5.16
C ASP A 289 -12.92 15.60 -5.96
N GLY A 290 -13.36 16.45 -6.90
CA GLY A 290 -12.45 17.18 -7.81
C GLY A 290 -11.82 18.45 -7.23
N GLY A 291 -12.44 19.08 -6.25
CA GLY A 291 -12.02 20.41 -5.75
C GLY A 291 -10.83 20.39 -4.79
N GLU A 292 -10.76 19.39 -3.92
CA GLU A 292 -9.70 19.26 -2.91
C GLU A 292 -8.39 18.64 -3.46
N ALA A 293 -8.51 17.83 -4.50
CA ALA A 293 -7.39 17.10 -5.06
C ALA A 293 -6.30 17.99 -5.70
N VAL A 294 -6.70 19.15 -6.25
CA VAL A 294 -5.81 20.01 -7.05
C VAL A 294 -4.76 20.74 -6.21
N SER A 295 -5.02 21.02 -4.94
CA SER A 295 -4.11 21.79 -4.08
C SER A 295 -2.93 20.97 -3.51
N PHE A 296 -3.02 19.63 -3.51
CA PHE A 296 -1.99 18.75 -2.95
C PHE A 296 -0.88 18.38 -3.93
N TYR A 297 -1.07 18.60 -5.23
CA TYR A 297 -0.06 18.29 -6.23
C TYR A 297 0.95 19.42 -6.35
N THR A 298 2.16 19.16 -5.87
CA THR A 298 3.32 19.98 -6.24
C THR A 298 3.68 19.72 -7.72
N GLU A 299 4.24 20.72 -8.40
CA GLU A 299 4.72 20.58 -9.81
C GLU A 299 5.57 19.33 -10.03
N ARG A 300 6.35 18.95 -9.03
CA ARG A 300 7.23 17.79 -9.05
C ARG A 300 6.50 16.45 -9.13
N VAL A 301 5.38 16.29 -8.42
CA VAL A 301 4.55 15.08 -8.51
C VAL A 301 3.95 15.01 -9.91
N ARG A 302 3.47 16.14 -10.42
CA ARG A 302 2.96 16.26 -11.80
C ARG A 302 4.02 15.90 -12.84
N ASP A 303 5.25 16.34 -12.68
CA ASP A 303 6.36 16.00 -13.58
C ASP A 303 6.71 14.52 -13.54
N ALA A 304 6.78 13.91 -12.34
CA ALA A 304 7.03 12.48 -12.20
C ALA A 304 5.94 11.62 -12.89
N PHE A 305 4.67 12.04 -12.81
CA PHE A 305 3.58 11.33 -13.48
C PHE A 305 3.60 11.55 -15.01
N ARG A 306 3.96 12.75 -15.47
CA ARG A 306 4.13 13.01 -16.92
C ARG A 306 5.24 12.15 -17.49
N ASP A 307 6.41 12.13 -16.87
CA ASP A 307 7.57 11.36 -17.32
C ASP A 307 7.30 9.85 -17.31
N ALA A 308 6.53 9.38 -16.31
CA ALA A 308 6.05 8.00 -16.27
C ALA A 308 5.11 7.70 -17.45
N GLY A 309 4.20 8.62 -17.77
CA GLY A 309 3.28 8.48 -18.90
C GLY A 309 4.01 8.36 -20.24
N GLU A 310 5.02 9.20 -20.47
CA GLU A 310 5.85 9.14 -21.68
C GLU A 310 6.62 7.81 -21.78
N SER A 311 7.19 7.35 -20.67
CA SER A 311 7.92 6.08 -20.61
C SER A 311 7.03 4.88 -20.84
N VAL A 312 5.84 4.84 -20.21
CA VAL A 312 4.87 3.75 -20.41
C VAL A 312 4.37 3.70 -21.85
N ASN A 313 4.13 4.86 -22.45
CA ASN A 313 3.70 4.94 -23.85
C ASN A 313 4.76 4.34 -24.80
N SER A 314 6.04 4.63 -24.59
CA SER A 314 7.14 4.07 -25.37
C SER A 314 7.27 2.55 -25.21
N VAL A 315 7.18 2.04 -23.99
CA VAL A 315 7.22 0.60 -23.69
C VAL A 315 5.97 -0.10 -24.21
N GLY A 316 4.79 0.52 -24.07
CA GLY A 316 3.52 0.00 -24.59
C GLY A 316 3.53 -0.18 -26.11
N GLN A 317 4.11 0.79 -26.84
CA GLN A 317 4.28 0.71 -28.30
C GLN A 317 5.25 -0.42 -28.71
N GLN A 318 6.34 -0.61 -27.97
CA GLN A 318 7.30 -1.70 -28.19
C GLN A 318 6.66 -3.07 -27.94
N LEU A 319 5.91 -3.23 -26.84
CA LEU A 319 5.18 -4.46 -26.52
C LEU A 319 4.11 -4.76 -27.56
N ALA A 320 3.34 -3.77 -27.99
CA ALA A 320 2.35 -3.93 -29.04
C ALA A 320 2.98 -4.28 -30.40
N GLY A 321 4.19 -3.80 -30.68
CA GLY A 321 4.99 -4.17 -31.85
C GLY A 321 5.52 -5.60 -31.79
N TRP A 322 5.90 -6.06 -30.58
CA TRP A 322 6.36 -7.42 -30.35
C TRP A 322 5.21 -8.43 -30.45
N LEU A 323 4.08 -8.18 -29.79
CA LEU A 323 2.88 -9.02 -29.86
C LEU A 323 2.31 -9.16 -31.28
N ARG A 324 2.46 -8.13 -32.13
CA ARG A 324 2.08 -8.20 -33.55
C ARG A 324 3.05 -9.05 -34.38
N ARG A 325 4.31 -9.15 -33.99
CA ARG A 325 5.32 -9.99 -34.66
C ARG A 325 5.21 -11.47 -34.30
N ASP A 326 4.95 -11.77 -33.04
CA ASP A 326 4.78 -13.17 -32.58
C ASP A 326 3.41 -13.76 -32.95
N GLY A 327 2.37 -12.94 -33.11
CA GLY A 327 1.07 -13.39 -33.59
C GLY A 327 1.01 -13.67 -35.09
N GLY A 328 2.06 -13.30 -35.88
CA GLY A 328 2.17 -13.55 -37.29
C GLY A 328 3.06 -14.73 -37.69
N ALA A 329 3.78 -15.34 -36.74
CA ALA A 329 4.73 -16.42 -37.02
C ALA A 329 4.21 -17.84 -36.70
N GLY A 330 2.92 -18.00 -36.46
CA GLY A 330 2.35 -19.27 -35.97
C GLY A 330 1.24 -19.90 -36.82
N MET A 331 1.09 -19.55 -38.11
CA MET A 331 0.01 -20.16 -38.95
C MET A 331 0.35 -20.47 -40.43
N ASP A 332 1.61 -20.51 -40.80
CA ASP A 332 1.98 -20.96 -42.16
C ASP A 332 3.22 -21.84 -42.08
N ASP A 333 3.13 -23.11 -41.68
CA ASP A 333 4.09 -24.17 -41.99
C ASP A 333 3.68 -25.53 -41.35
N GLU A 334 2.50 -26.05 -41.66
CA GLU A 334 2.19 -27.48 -41.44
C GLU A 334 1.14 -28.03 -42.45
N GLU A 335 1.30 -27.69 -43.72
CA GLU A 335 0.49 -28.36 -44.76
C GLU A 335 1.28 -28.54 -46.09
N SER A 336 2.39 -29.27 -46.04
CA SER A 336 3.03 -29.74 -47.25
C SER A 336 4.11 -30.79 -46.91
N GLU A 337 3.69 -32.00 -46.56
CA GLU A 337 4.45 -33.21 -46.81
C GLU A 337 3.67 -34.45 -46.36
N ARG A 338 2.65 -34.81 -47.10
CA ARG A 338 2.15 -36.19 -47.19
C ARG A 338 1.82 -36.49 -48.65
N GLN A 339 2.78 -37.02 -49.39
CA GLN A 339 2.49 -37.83 -50.57
C GLN A 339 2.99 -39.26 -50.36
N PRO A 340 2.26 -40.27 -50.83
CA PRO A 340 2.41 -41.68 -50.49
C PRO A 340 3.37 -42.36 -51.44
N VAL A 341 4.10 -43.34 -50.94
CA VAL A 341 4.48 -44.56 -51.67
C VAL A 341 4.29 -45.75 -50.71
#